data_7b9a116facc0aeb217228ccf6889e9a9
#
_entry.id   7b9a116facc0aeb217228ccf6889e9a9
#
_cell.length_a   1.000
_cell.length_b   1.000
_cell.length_c   1.000
_cell.angle_alpha   90.00
_cell.angle_beta   90.00
_cell.angle_gamma   90.00
#
_symmetry.space_group_name_H-M   'P 1'
#
loop_
_entity.id
_entity.type
_entity.pdbx_description
1 polymer ?
#
loop_
_entity_poly.entity_id
_entity_poly.type
_entity_poly.pdbx_seq_one_letter_code
_entity_poly.pdbx_strand_id
1 'polypeptide(L)'
;MGVDLIMARLIFMKTGWISLITAAMITMAGCNSTGDQVEGTATTNQPAHATEVSSEGMPQTETRVVTDGFGEVEIPKNPKRISALYREDYLVALGVTPIVQYYNPMWGKQDYLKLDVPLFDVTGSIEALLVSQPDLIIGAGEVDAEQYELYSKVAPTFRLPDDVLMDTRKTLTLIADLLGLSDKGEQVLADYDARIADVKAKLNAAIGDEKLVVLRMNVVDKSINIFGIHNTFVGQILYEDLGLKAPGFAEAMTEGNIVLSKEAIPELDADHIILLPSNGTWEEESNAKALEEMKADRLWQNVPAFKNGHVYPVERSYWQTGAITANGLKLDDLLRLLAP
;
A
#
# COMPACT_ATOMS: atom_id res chain seq x y z
N MET A 1 -14.25 -31.74 40.26
CA MET A 1 -14.50 -33.00 39.58
C MET A 1 -14.93 -32.67 38.17
N GLY A 2 -14.15 -32.78 37.18
CA GLY A 2 -12.94 -33.41 36.70
C GLY A 2 -12.87 -33.02 35.24
N VAL A 3 -11.92 -32.35 34.92
CA VAL A 3 -10.88 -32.32 33.92
C VAL A 3 -10.97 -33.45 32.90
N ASP A 4 -10.91 -33.13 31.61
CA ASP A 4 -10.07 -33.89 30.70
C ASP A 4 -9.64 -33.03 29.49
N LEU A 5 -8.33 -32.87 29.44
CA LEU A 5 -7.46 -32.23 28.50
C LEU A 5 -7.18 -33.18 27.33
N ILE A 6 -7.50 -32.85 26.08
CA ILE A 6 -7.02 -33.60 24.92
C ILE A 6 -6.03 -32.75 24.13
N MET A 7 -4.76 -32.99 24.40
CA MET A 7 -3.63 -32.60 23.57
C MET A 7 -3.56 -33.50 22.33
N ALA A 8 -3.73 -32.97 21.14
CA ALA A 8 -3.37 -33.62 19.90
C ALA A 8 -1.94 -33.16 19.48
N ARG A 9 -0.97 -34.03 19.68
CA ARG A 9 0.41 -33.89 19.13
C ARG A 9 0.38 -34.24 17.65
N LEU A 10 0.70 -33.28 16.79
CA LEU A 10 1.10 -33.58 15.41
C LEU A 10 2.58 -33.94 15.37
N ILE A 11 2.83 -35.19 14.95
CA ILE A 11 4.14 -35.76 14.71
C ILE A 11 4.61 -35.33 13.31
N PHE A 12 5.67 -34.56 13.22
CA PHE A 12 6.40 -34.29 11.98
C PHE A 12 7.29 -35.49 11.63
N MET A 13 6.96 -36.23 10.58
CA MET A 13 7.85 -37.21 9.95
C MET A 13 8.82 -36.48 8.99
N LYS A 14 10.08 -36.45 9.38
CA LYS A 14 11.19 -36.12 8.49
C LYS A 14 11.52 -37.34 7.65
N THR A 15 11.30 -37.30 6.35
CA THR A 15 11.90 -38.23 5.39
C THR A 15 13.08 -37.54 4.68
N GLY A 16 14.27 -37.97 5.05
CA GLY A 16 15.50 -37.57 4.35
C GLY A 16 15.63 -38.31 3.02
N TRP A 17 15.91 -37.59 1.96
CA TRP A 17 16.41 -38.15 0.71
C TRP A 17 17.90 -37.73 0.54
N ILE A 18 18.75 -38.75 0.62
CA ILE A 18 20.17 -38.69 0.26
C ILE A 18 20.24 -38.97 -1.23
N SER A 19 20.64 -37.99 -2.03
CA SER A 19 21.01 -38.21 -3.44
C SER A 19 22.50 -38.09 -3.59
N LEU A 20 23.10 -39.23 -3.96
CA LEU A 20 24.47 -39.42 -4.37
C LEU A 20 24.70 -38.69 -5.71
N ILE A 21 25.64 -37.75 -5.77
CA ILE A 21 26.12 -37.16 -7.02
C ILE A 21 27.49 -37.74 -7.30
N THR A 22 27.55 -38.57 -8.33
CA THR A 22 28.81 -39.12 -8.89
C THR A 22 29.46 -38.07 -9.79
N ALA A 23 30.70 -37.73 -9.46
CA ALA A 23 31.57 -36.89 -10.27
C ALA A 23 32.07 -37.65 -11.50
N ALA A 24 31.86 -37.08 -12.71
CA ALA A 24 32.56 -37.53 -13.91
C ALA A 24 33.50 -36.42 -14.38
N MET A 25 34.78 -36.62 -14.16
CA MET A 25 35.86 -35.87 -14.80
C MET A 25 36.02 -36.33 -16.24
N ILE A 26 35.97 -35.39 -17.19
CA ILE A 26 36.43 -35.60 -18.56
C ILE A 26 37.59 -34.64 -18.79
N THR A 27 38.78 -35.21 -18.81
CA THR A 27 39.99 -34.61 -19.34
C THR A 27 40.02 -34.79 -20.88
N MET A 28 40.20 -33.69 -21.60
CA MET A 28 40.67 -33.79 -23.01
C MET A 28 41.89 -32.89 -23.18
N ALA A 29 42.98 -33.58 -23.45
CA ALA A 29 44.28 -33.06 -23.83
C ALA A 29 44.39 -32.93 -25.37
N GLY A 30 45.08 -31.86 -25.78
CA GLY A 30 46.02 -31.94 -26.90
C GLY A 30 45.50 -31.67 -28.31
N CYS A 31 46.02 -30.67 -29.02
CA CYS A 31 47.12 -30.91 -29.93
C CYS A 31 47.67 -29.61 -30.50
N ASN A 32 48.97 -29.55 -30.42
CA ASN A 32 49.90 -28.61 -31.04
C ASN A 32 49.98 -28.83 -32.57
N SER A 33 50.05 -27.74 -33.35
CA SER A 33 50.55 -27.83 -34.73
C SER A 33 51.28 -26.54 -35.12
N THR A 34 52.50 -26.73 -35.45
CA THR A 34 53.64 -25.92 -35.87
C THR A 34 53.53 -25.40 -37.29
N GLY A 35 54.15 -24.21 -37.54
CA GLY A 35 54.76 -23.84 -38.86
C GLY A 35 53.90 -22.83 -39.64
N ASP A 36 54.34 -21.68 -40.11
CA ASP A 36 55.56 -21.36 -40.88
C ASP A 36 55.85 -19.86 -40.85
N GLN A 37 57.10 -19.53 -40.88
CA GLN A 37 57.66 -18.17 -41.06
C GLN A 37 57.56 -17.77 -42.55
N VAL A 38 57.19 -16.48 -42.81
CA VAL A 38 57.67 -15.74 -43.99
C VAL A 38 58.01 -14.32 -43.57
N GLU A 39 59.29 -13.97 -43.77
CA GLU A 39 59.88 -12.63 -43.68
C GLU A 39 59.27 -11.70 -44.76
N GLY A 40 59.14 -10.40 -44.42
CA GLY A 40 58.87 -9.41 -45.47
C GLY A 40 58.69 -8.01 -44.97
N THR A 41 59.81 -7.29 -44.88
CA THR A 41 60.00 -5.83 -45.10
C THR A 41 59.28 -4.76 -44.24
N ALA A 42 60.14 -4.04 -43.54
CA ALA A 42 59.88 -2.77 -42.89
C ALA A 42 59.35 -1.69 -43.84
N THR A 43 58.29 -1.00 -43.42
CA THR A 43 57.99 0.34 -43.93
C THR A 43 57.54 1.20 -42.76
N THR A 44 58.32 2.19 -42.47
CA THR A 44 58.14 3.30 -41.52
C THR A 44 56.87 4.08 -41.91
N ASN A 45 55.90 4.20 -41.02
CA ASN A 45 54.90 5.25 -41.09
C ASN A 45 54.54 5.75 -39.71
N GLN A 46 54.65 7.02 -39.58
CA GLN A 46 54.37 8.05 -38.60
C GLN A 46 53.11 7.77 -37.72
N PRO A 47 53.12 8.13 -36.42
CA PRO A 47 51.97 7.93 -35.54
C PRO A 47 50.82 8.85 -35.96
N ALA A 48 49.71 8.30 -36.36
CA ALA A 48 48.45 9.02 -36.46
C ALA A 48 47.98 9.41 -35.06
N HIS A 49 47.68 10.70 -34.90
CA HIS A 49 46.98 11.26 -33.75
C HIS A 49 45.73 10.39 -33.47
N ALA A 50 45.76 9.71 -32.35
CA ALA A 50 44.52 9.20 -31.76
C ALA A 50 43.78 10.44 -31.23
N THR A 51 42.73 10.81 -31.95
CA THR A 51 41.70 11.69 -31.40
C THR A 51 41.07 10.95 -30.22
N GLU A 52 41.40 11.39 -29.02
CA GLU A 52 40.62 11.00 -27.83
C GLU A 52 39.20 11.50 -28.08
N VAL A 53 38.31 10.57 -28.38
CA VAL A 53 36.88 10.80 -28.31
C VAL A 53 36.60 11.01 -26.82
N SER A 54 36.52 12.25 -26.41
CA SER A 54 35.94 12.65 -25.14
C SER A 54 34.55 11.96 -25.06
N SER A 55 34.44 10.96 -24.26
CA SER A 55 33.13 10.48 -23.82
C SER A 55 32.53 11.63 -23.03
N GLU A 56 31.70 12.44 -23.70
CA GLU A 56 30.78 13.33 -22.99
C GLU A 56 30.02 12.47 -22.01
N GLY A 57 30.33 12.63 -20.73
CA GLY A 57 29.74 11.86 -19.66
C GLY A 57 28.23 12.08 -19.68
N MET A 58 27.48 10.99 -19.80
CA MET A 58 26.08 10.99 -19.36
C MET A 58 26.06 11.62 -17.96
N PRO A 59 25.11 12.52 -17.67
CA PRO A 59 24.99 13.09 -16.34
C PRO A 59 24.87 11.93 -15.34
N GLN A 60 25.89 11.73 -14.51
CA GLN A 60 25.83 10.75 -13.43
C GLN A 60 24.72 11.22 -12.50
N THR A 61 23.66 10.43 -12.41
CA THR A 61 22.61 10.67 -11.43
C THR A 61 23.25 10.56 -10.04
N GLU A 62 23.27 11.66 -9.29
CA GLU A 62 23.76 11.61 -7.91
C GLU A 62 22.90 10.65 -7.10
N THR A 63 23.56 9.75 -6.36
CA THR A 63 22.91 8.75 -5.52
C THR A 63 23.17 9.02 -4.03
N ARG A 64 22.38 8.40 -3.18
CA ARG A 64 22.58 8.32 -1.74
C ARG A 64 22.20 6.95 -1.21
N VAL A 65 22.82 6.52 -0.12
CA VAL A 65 22.45 5.27 0.58
C VAL A 65 21.40 5.60 1.64
N VAL A 66 20.35 4.79 1.68
CA VAL A 66 19.28 4.82 2.68
C VAL A 66 19.07 3.41 3.22
N THR A 67 18.47 3.29 4.41
CA THR A 67 18.15 1.98 5.01
C THR A 67 16.65 1.75 4.93
N ASP A 68 16.25 0.59 4.41
CA ASP A 68 14.86 0.16 4.31
C ASP A 68 14.57 -1.08 5.18
N GLY A 69 13.42 -1.73 4.99
CA GLY A 69 13.02 -2.94 5.72
C GLY A 69 13.90 -4.17 5.44
N PHE A 70 14.74 -4.14 4.39
CA PHE A 70 15.63 -5.24 3.98
C PHE A 70 17.12 -4.91 4.10
N GLY A 71 17.48 -3.66 4.37
CA GLY A 71 18.87 -3.24 4.56
C GLY A 71 19.23 -1.93 3.88
N GLU A 72 20.51 -1.77 3.51
CA GLU A 72 20.97 -0.57 2.80
C GLU A 72 20.66 -0.67 1.31
N VAL A 73 20.11 0.39 0.74
CA VAL A 73 19.83 0.54 -0.69
C VAL A 73 20.34 1.86 -1.21
N GLU A 74 20.99 1.83 -2.35
CA GLU A 74 21.45 3.04 -3.05
C GLU A 74 20.34 3.54 -3.98
N ILE A 75 19.85 4.78 -3.74
CA ILE A 75 18.77 5.40 -4.51
C ILE A 75 19.24 6.72 -5.14
N PRO A 76 18.60 7.19 -6.24
CA PRO A 76 18.83 8.55 -6.75
C PRO A 76 18.50 9.60 -5.69
N LYS A 77 19.29 10.68 -5.59
CA LYS A 77 18.98 11.81 -4.68
C LYS A 77 17.70 12.54 -5.08
N ASN A 78 17.39 12.61 -6.37
CA ASN A 78 16.24 13.29 -6.92
C ASN A 78 15.57 12.39 -7.98
N PRO A 79 14.89 11.31 -7.61
CA PRO A 79 14.24 10.42 -8.55
C PRO A 79 13.15 11.15 -9.35
N LYS A 80 12.95 10.77 -10.61
CA LYS A 80 11.99 11.41 -11.53
C LYS A 80 10.92 10.46 -12.03
N ARG A 81 11.23 9.17 -12.08
CA ARG A 81 10.36 8.11 -12.61
C ARG A 81 10.00 7.13 -11.51
N ILE A 82 9.03 7.53 -10.69
CA ILE A 82 8.71 6.82 -9.45
C ILE A 82 7.52 5.87 -9.68
N SER A 83 7.69 4.62 -9.30
CA SER A 83 6.60 3.66 -9.08
C SER A 83 6.40 3.48 -7.57
N ALA A 84 5.21 3.75 -7.08
CA ALA A 84 4.90 3.70 -5.65
C ALA A 84 3.68 2.79 -5.40
N LEU A 85 3.94 1.51 -5.19
CA LEU A 85 2.96 0.44 -5.12
C LEU A 85 1.96 0.70 -3.96
N TYR A 86 0.69 1.00 -4.31
CA TYR A 86 -0.37 1.46 -3.38
C TYR A 86 0.05 2.63 -2.47
N ARG A 87 1.05 3.42 -2.89
CA ARG A 87 1.51 4.65 -2.20
C ARG A 87 1.43 5.86 -3.11
N GLU A 88 0.73 5.72 -4.25
CA GLU A 88 0.52 6.78 -5.24
C GLU A 88 -0.11 8.02 -4.63
N ASP A 89 -0.98 7.86 -3.62
CA ASP A 89 -1.62 8.95 -2.89
C ASP A 89 -0.60 9.94 -2.31
N TYR A 90 0.46 9.43 -1.69
CA TYR A 90 1.51 10.26 -1.10
C TYR A 90 2.31 11.02 -2.16
N LEU A 91 2.54 10.41 -3.33
CA LEU A 91 3.17 11.07 -4.45
C LEU A 91 2.30 12.23 -4.93
N VAL A 92 1.00 11.98 -5.14
CA VAL A 92 0.03 12.99 -5.58
C VAL A 92 -0.06 14.13 -4.56
N ALA A 93 -0.09 13.83 -3.26
CA ALA A 93 -0.07 14.84 -2.21
C ALA A 93 1.18 15.74 -2.27
N LEU A 94 2.33 15.17 -2.66
CA LEU A 94 3.58 15.90 -2.88
C LEU A 94 3.66 16.61 -4.24
N GLY A 95 2.63 16.48 -5.10
CA GLY A 95 2.60 17.04 -6.43
C GLY A 95 3.39 16.24 -7.47
N VAL A 96 3.67 14.96 -7.20
CA VAL A 96 4.40 14.04 -8.07
C VAL A 96 3.42 13.07 -8.72
N THR A 97 3.47 12.95 -10.06
CA THR A 97 2.70 11.94 -10.78
C THR A 97 3.51 10.65 -10.85
N PRO A 98 3.00 9.52 -10.33
CA PRO A 98 3.64 8.22 -10.51
C PRO A 98 3.67 7.82 -11.99
N ILE A 99 4.65 7.01 -12.38
CA ILE A 99 4.74 6.56 -13.80
C ILE A 99 3.79 5.41 -14.15
N VAL A 100 3.32 4.70 -13.14
CA VAL A 100 2.29 3.65 -13.22
C VAL A 100 1.39 3.75 -12.00
N GLN A 101 0.15 3.28 -12.14
CA GLN A 101 -0.75 3.10 -11.01
C GLN A 101 -0.89 1.61 -10.70
N TYR A 102 -0.73 1.26 -9.45
CA TYR A 102 -0.89 -0.08 -8.94
C TYR A 102 -2.35 -0.56 -9.07
N TYR A 103 -2.50 -1.77 -9.57
CA TYR A 103 -3.79 -2.43 -9.73
C TYR A 103 -3.70 -3.89 -9.29
N ASN A 104 -4.73 -4.35 -8.62
CA ASN A 104 -4.94 -5.75 -8.28
C ASN A 104 -6.38 -6.13 -8.62
N PRO A 105 -6.64 -7.24 -9.34
CA PRO A 105 -8.00 -7.66 -9.69
C PRO A 105 -8.96 -7.81 -8.51
N MET A 106 -8.43 -8.14 -7.32
CA MET A 106 -9.22 -8.32 -6.10
C MET A 106 -9.45 -7.00 -5.34
N TRP A 107 -8.42 -6.14 -5.26
CA TRP A 107 -8.46 -4.92 -4.45
C TRP A 107 -8.81 -3.66 -5.24
N GLY A 108 -8.65 -3.72 -6.58
CA GLY A 108 -8.76 -2.56 -7.45
C GLY A 108 -7.53 -1.66 -7.41
N LYS A 109 -7.74 -0.39 -7.66
CA LYS A 109 -6.74 0.70 -7.61
C LYS A 109 -7.28 1.88 -6.80
N GLN A 110 -6.46 2.90 -6.60
CA GLN A 110 -6.87 4.15 -5.94
C GLN A 110 -7.61 5.07 -6.94
N ASP A 111 -8.88 4.75 -7.25
CA ASP A 111 -9.69 5.43 -8.27
C ASP A 111 -9.88 6.93 -7.99
N TYR A 112 -9.97 7.31 -6.72
CA TYR A 112 -10.13 8.70 -6.28
C TYR A 112 -8.98 9.62 -6.71
N LEU A 113 -7.81 9.07 -7.04
CA LEU A 113 -6.66 9.85 -7.53
C LEU A 113 -6.83 10.29 -8.97
N LYS A 114 -7.71 9.66 -9.74
CA LYS A 114 -8.01 9.99 -11.15
C LYS A 114 -6.76 10.09 -12.02
N LEU A 115 -5.79 9.19 -11.78
CA LEU A 115 -4.54 9.16 -12.51
C LEU A 115 -4.75 8.66 -13.96
N ASP A 116 -4.18 9.38 -14.92
CA ASP A 116 -4.10 8.98 -16.33
C ASP A 116 -2.68 8.44 -16.63
N VAL A 117 -2.39 7.27 -16.07
CA VAL A 117 -1.11 6.56 -16.21
C VAL A 117 -1.37 5.07 -16.45
N PRO A 118 -0.41 4.33 -17.07
CA PRO A 118 -0.56 2.89 -17.23
C PRO A 118 -0.80 2.17 -15.89
N LEU A 119 -1.61 1.11 -15.94
CA LEU A 119 -1.80 0.24 -14.78
C LEU A 119 -0.68 -0.79 -14.70
N PHE A 120 -0.22 -1.04 -13.49
CA PHE A 120 0.64 -2.17 -13.17
C PHE A 120 -0.16 -3.21 -12.39
N ASP A 121 -0.51 -4.31 -13.07
CA ASP A 121 -1.15 -5.47 -12.45
C ASP A 121 -0.10 -6.28 -11.69
N VAL A 122 -0.19 -6.29 -10.38
CA VAL A 122 0.77 -6.98 -9.50
C VAL A 122 0.67 -8.50 -9.53
N THR A 123 -0.42 -9.03 -10.06
CA THR A 123 -0.57 -10.47 -10.31
C THR A 123 -0.05 -10.88 -11.68
N GLY A 124 0.31 -9.89 -12.51
CA GLY A 124 0.80 -10.04 -13.85
C GLY A 124 2.33 -10.12 -13.94
N SER A 125 2.84 -9.88 -15.16
CA SER A 125 4.28 -9.91 -15.43
C SER A 125 4.98 -8.64 -14.98
N ILE A 126 6.18 -8.79 -14.39
CA ILE A 126 7.11 -7.71 -14.05
C ILE A 126 7.55 -6.89 -15.28
N GLU A 127 7.38 -7.43 -16.50
CA GLU A 127 7.74 -6.76 -17.74
C GLU A 127 7.04 -5.41 -17.92
N ALA A 128 5.80 -5.29 -17.45
CA ALA A 128 5.08 -4.01 -17.50
C ALA A 128 5.79 -2.93 -16.67
N LEU A 129 6.33 -3.29 -15.51
CA LEU A 129 7.12 -2.39 -14.67
C LEU A 129 8.48 -2.09 -15.32
N LEU A 130 9.13 -3.10 -15.91
CA LEU A 130 10.39 -2.94 -16.64
C LEU A 130 10.23 -1.98 -17.84
N VAL A 131 9.16 -2.11 -18.61
CA VAL A 131 8.85 -1.22 -19.75
C VAL A 131 8.63 0.21 -19.30
N SER A 132 8.08 0.42 -18.10
CA SER A 132 7.86 1.75 -17.54
C SER A 132 9.15 2.46 -17.11
N GLN A 133 10.28 1.73 -17.00
CA GLN A 133 11.61 2.25 -16.66
C GLN A 133 11.61 3.17 -15.44
N PRO A 134 11.22 2.68 -14.26
CA PRO A 134 11.33 3.47 -13.03
C PRO A 134 12.81 3.75 -12.70
N ASP A 135 13.07 4.85 -12.01
CA ASP A 135 14.35 5.14 -11.37
C ASP A 135 14.29 4.94 -9.84
N LEU A 136 13.10 4.78 -9.31
CA LEU A 136 12.84 4.39 -7.92
C LEU A 136 11.51 3.62 -7.83
N ILE A 137 11.51 2.50 -7.13
CA ILE A 137 10.31 1.76 -6.74
C ILE A 137 10.12 1.87 -5.23
N ILE A 138 8.94 2.27 -4.79
CA ILE A 138 8.56 2.34 -3.38
C ILE A 138 7.47 1.30 -3.13
N GLY A 139 7.73 0.36 -2.24
CA GLY A 139 6.78 -0.65 -1.77
C GLY A 139 6.56 -0.58 -0.27
N ALA A 140 5.70 -1.44 0.24
CA ALA A 140 5.38 -1.53 1.67
C ALA A 140 5.22 -3.00 2.11
N GLY A 141 4.38 -3.28 3.10
CA GLY A 141 4.20 -4.61 3.69
C GLY A 141 3.78 -5.71 2.71
N GLU A 142 3.17 -5.34 1.58
CA GLU A 142 2.82 -6.27 0.49
C GLU A 142 4.02 -6.75 -0.33
N VAL A 143 5.19 -6.08 -0.19
CA VAL A 143 6.43 -6.49 -0.88
C VAL A 143 7.22 -7.38 0.06
N ASP A 144 7.16 -8.68 -0.16
CA ASP A 144 7.98 -9.67 0.54
C ASP A 144 9.40 -9.74 -0.03
N ALA A 145 10.25 -10.60 0.53
CA ALA A 145 11.65 -10.69 0.13
C ALA A 145 11.83 -11.14 -1.34
N GLU A 146 10.97 -12.03 -1.84
CA GLU A 146 11.03 -12.52 -3.22
C GLU A 146 10.64 -11.40 -4.20
N GLN A 147 9.56 -10.69 -3.91
CA GLN A 147 9.12 -9.54 -4.71
C GLN A 147 10.13 -8.39 -4.65
N TYR A 148 10.74 -8.14 -3.47
CA TYR A 148 11.79 -7.13 -3.32
C TYR A 148 12.99 -7.42 -4.22
N GLU A 149 13.49 -8.66 -4.21
CA GLU A 149 14.57 -9.08 -5.12
C GLU A 149 14.18 -8.94 -6.60
N LEU A 150 12.93 -9.24 -6.94
CA LEU A 150 12.43 -9.13 -8.29
C LEU A 150 12.37 -7.67 -8.75
N TYR A 151 11.81 -6.79 -7.94
CA TYR A 151 11.71 -5.36 -8.24
C TYR A 151 13.08 -4.68 -8.29
N SER A 152 14.01 -5.09 -7.42
CA SER A 152 15.39 -4.58 -7.39
C SER A 152 16.20 -4.89 -8.67
N LYS A 153 15.76 -5.86 -9.47
CA LYS A 153 16.32 -6.10 -10.81
C LYS A 153 15.84 -5.10 -11.86
N VAL A 154 14.74 -4.40 -11.58
CA VAL A 154 14.17 -3.37 -12.46
C VAL A 154 14.76 -2.00 -12.15
N ALA A 155 14.73 -1.61 -10.87
CA ALA A 155 15.24 -0.34 -10.38
C ALA A 155 15.55 -0.41 -8.87
N PRO A 156 16.30 0.56 -8.31
CA PRO A 156 16.42 0.72 -6.87
C PRO A 156 15.04 0.64 -6.21
N THR A 157 14.89 -0.28 -5.25
CA THR A 157 13.61 -0.54 -4.58
C THR A 157 13.76 -0.22 -3.10
N PHE A 158 12.86 0.59 -2.56
CA PHE A 158 12.78 0.94 -1.15
C PHE A 158 11.48 0.36 -0.55
N ARG A 159 11.61 -0.51 0.44
CA ARG A 159 10.47 -1.02 1.19
C ARG A 159 10.28 -0.20 2.46
N LEU A 160 9.14 0.48 2.56
CA LEU A 160 8.77 1.26 3.75
C LEU A 160 8.74 0.34 4.99
N PRO A 161 9.37 0.75 6.11
CA PRO A 161 9.32 0.00 7.37
C PRO A 161 7.89 -0.13 7.90
N ASP A 162 7.57 -1.27 8.52
CA ASP A 162 6.21 -1.58 8.96
C ASP A 162 5.69 -0.64 10.06
N ASP A 163 6.57 -0.15 10.93
CA ASP A 163 6.23 0.82 11.98
C ASP A 163 5.88 2.21 11.45
N VAL A 164 6.37 2.55 10.25
CA VAL A 164 6.04 3.81 9.56
C VAL A 164 4.67 3.73 8.91
N LEU A 165 4.28 2.55 8.40
CA LEU A 165 3.02 2.36 7.66
C LEU A 165 1.75 2.59 8.48
N MET A 166 1.85 2.51 9.80
CA MET A 166 0.72 2.75 10.72
C MET A 166 0.46 4.24 10.97
N ASP A 167 1.35 5.12 10.51
CA ASP A 167 1.30 6.56 10.75
C ASP A 167 1.38 7.31 9.41
N THR A 168 0.28 7.95 9.04
CA THR A 168 0.14 8.72 7.80
C THR A 168 1.19 9.82 7.67
N ARG A 169 1.51 10.52 8.78
CA ARG A 169 2.47 11.63 8.78
C ARG A 169 3.89 11.12 8.60
N LYS A 170 4.27 10.05 9.31
CA LYS A 170 5.59 9.43 9.16
C LYS A 170 5.79 8.88 7.77
N THR A 171 4.76 8.25 7.20
CA THR A 171 4.80 7.73 5.82
C THR A 171 5.04 8.85 4.81
N LEU A 172 4.29 9.97 4.93
CA LEU A 172 4.50 11.12 4.04
C LEU A 172 5.90 11.71 4.21
N THR A 173 6.36 11.92 5.45
CA THR A 173 7.68 12.47 5.74
C THR A 173 8.79 11.63 5.11
N LEU A 174 8.72 10.31 5.27
CA LEU A 174 9.71 9.39 4.71
C LEU A 174 9.68 9.40 3.17
N ILE A 175 8.50 9.33 2.56
CA ILE A 175 8.38 9.39 1.09
C ILE A 175 8.88 10.75 0.57
N ALA A 176 8.55 11.86 1.23
CA ALA A 176 9.05 13.17 0.86
C ALA A 176 10.59 13.26 0.92
N ASP A 177 11.20 12.66 1.96
CA ASP A 177 12.67 12.57 2.06
C ASP A 177 13.25 11.74 0.91
N LEU A 178 12.69 10.55 0.63
CA LEU A 178 13.14 9.69 -0.47
C LEU A 178 13.13 10.42 -1.82
N LEU A 179 12.18 11.32 -2.03
CA LEU A 179 12.04 12.10 -3.26
C LEU A 179 12.83 13.41 -3.28
N GLY A 180 13.52 13.78 -2.18
CA GLY A 180 14.18 15.07 -2.05
C GLY A 180 13.19 16.24 -1.94
N LEU A 181 11.99 16.01 -1.40
CA LEU A 181 10.87 16.97 -1.30
C LEU A 181 10.48 17.25 0.16
N SER A 182 11.43 17.21 1.10
CA SER A 182 11.13 17.35 2.55
C SER A 182 10.39 18.64 2.87
N ASP A 183 10.78 19.80 2.32
CA ASP A 183 10.09 21.08 2.53
C ASP A 183 8.63 21.03 2.04
N LYS A 184 8.40 20.36 0.91
CA LYS A 184 7.04 20.14 0.39
C LYS A 184 6.23 19.22 1.30
N GLY A 185 6.86 18.18 1.83
CA GLY A 185 6.26 17.27 2.81
C GLY A 185 5.80 18.01 4.07
N GLU A 186 6.65 18.87 4.64
CA GLU A 186 6.33 19.71 5.79
C GLU A 186 5.12 20.63 5.51
N GLN A 187 5.09 21.27 4.32
CA GLN A 187 3.97 22.11 3.94
C GLN A 187 2.65 21.31 3.84
N VAL A 188 2.68 20.13 3.20
CA VAL A 188 1.50 19.26 3.07
C VAL A 188 0.99 18.82 4.46
N LEU A 189 1.90 18.49 5.38
CA LEU A 189 1.53 18.11 6.74
C LEU A 189 0.92 19.30 7.51
N ALA A 190 1.49 20.49 7.39
CA ALA A 190 0.94 21.69 8.04
C ALA A 190 -0.49 21.98 7.56
N ASP A 191 -0.75 21.89 6.26
CA ASP A 191 -2.07 22.09 5.67
C ASP A 191 -3.06 20.99 6.12
N TYR A 192 -2.59 19.74 6.18
CA TYR A 192 -3.36 18.59 6.65
C TYR A 192 -3.78 18.74 8.13
N ASP A 193 -2.83 19.11 9.00
CA ASP A 193 -3.09 19.30 10.43
C ASP A 193 -4.03 20.48 10.71
N ALA A 194 -3.86 21.58 9.98
CA ALA A 194 -4.77 22.72 10.06
C ALA A 194 -6.20 22.32 9.67
N ARG A 195 -6.35 21.51 8.62
CA ARG A 195 -7.65 21.02 8.18
C ARG A 195 -8.29 20.06 9.19
N ILE A 196 -7.51 19.14 9.78
CA ILE A 196 -8.00 18.27 10.86
C ILE A 196 -8.53 19.12 12.03
N ALA A 197 -7.79 20.14 12.45
CA ALA A 197 -8.21 20.99 13.57
C ALA A 197 -9.55 21.72 13.28
N ASP A 198 -9.73 22.24 12.06
CA ASP A 198 -10.98 22.88 11.64
C ASP A 198 -12.16 21.90 11.63
N VAL A 199 -11.96 20.72 11.00
CA VAL A 199 -13.00 19.69 10.90
C VAL A 199 -13.37 19.14 12.26
N LYS A 200 -12.38 18.86 13.12
CA LYS A 200 -12.59 18.44 14.52
C LYS A 200 -13.49 19.39 15.27
N ALA A 201 -13.23 20.69 15.19
CA ALA A 201 -14.04 21.71 15.87
C ALA A 201 -15.51 21.69 15.37
N LYS A 202 -15.72 21.57 14.05
CA LYS A 202 -17.05 21.51 13.43
C LYS A 202 -17.80 20.25 13.82
N LEU A 203 -17.14 19.08 13.76
CA LEU A 203 -17.77 17.81 14.12
C LEU A 203 -18.10 17.76 15.62
N ASN A 204 -17.20 18.24 16.49
CA ASN A 204 -17.49 18.32 17.91
C ASN A 204 -18.70 19.20 18.23
N ALA A 205 -18.88 20.30 17.49
CA ALA A 205 -20.06 21.15 17.64
C ALA A 205 -21.35 20.50 17.09
N ALA A 206 -21.24 19.65 16.05
CA ALA A 206 -22.38 19.04 15.39
C ALA A 206 -22.90 17.78 16.07
N ILE A 207 -21.99 16.85 16.41
CA ILE A 207 -22.35 15.51 16.95
C ILE A 207 -21.84 15.25 18.37
N GLY A 208 -20.91 16.08 18.90
CA GLY A 208 -20.42 15.98 20.29
C GLY A 208 -19.88 14.59 20.62
N ASP A 209 -20.51 13.94 21.61
CA ASP A 209 -20.14 12.61 22.10
C ASP A 209 -20.87 11.46 21.39
N GLU A 210 -21.62 11.73 20.31
CA GLU A 210 -22.28 10.69 19.51
C GLU A 210 -21.23 9.73 18.90
N LYS A 211 -21.57 8.44 18.86
CA LYS A 211 -20.64 7.37 18.50
C LYS A 211 -20.74 7.05 17.01
N LEU A 212 -19.59 7.04 16.36
CA LEU A 212 -19.43 6.72 14.94
C LEU A 212 -18.64 5.44 14.76
N VAL A 213 -19.08 4.59 13.83
CA VAL A 213 -18.33 3.39 13.41
C VAL A 213 -18.34 3.24 11.89
N VAL A 214 -17.31 2.58 11.39
CA VAL A 214 -17.21 2.20 9.97
C VAL A 214 -17.50 0.72 9.82
N LEU A 215 -18.42 0.39 8.93
CA LEU A 215 -18.75 -0.97 8.55
C LEU A 215 -18.43 -1.21 7.08
N ARG A 216 -18.00 -2.42 6.75
CA ARG A 216 -17.77 -2.86 5.37
C ARG A 216 -18.62 -4.08 5.06
N MET A 217 -19.50 -3.93 4.07
CA MET A 217 -20.40 -4.98 3.62
C MET A 217 -19.74 -5.86 2.55
N ASN A 218 -19.62 -7.16 2.81
CA ASN A 218 -19.22 -8.15 1.82
C ASN A 218 -20.44 -8.94 1.33
N VAL A 219 -20.88 -8.61 0.11
CA VAL A 219 -22.08 -9.21 -0.48
C VAL A 219 -21.85 -10.68 -0.87
N VAL A 220 -20.63 -11.02 -1.29
CA VAL A 220 -20.26 -12.38 -1.71
C VAL A 220 -20.31 -13.33 -0.51
N ASP A 221 -19.68 -12.96 0.60
CA ASP A 221 -19.60 -13.77 1.81
C ASP A 221 -20.80 -13.54 2.74
N LYS A 222 -21.70 -12.61 2.40
CA LYS A 222 -22.83 -12.17 3.23
C LYS A 222 -22.41 -11.81 4.65
N SER A 223 -21.29 -11.13 4.77
CA SER A 223 -20.68 -10.73 6.04
C SER A 223 -20.55 -9.21 6.16
N ILE A 224 -20.55 -8.73 7.39
CA ILE A 224 -20.25 -7.34 7.71
C ILE A 224 -18.97 -7.32 8.54
N ASN A 225 -17.99 -6.57 8.09
CA ASN A 225 -16.80 -6.28 8.88
C ASN A 225 -17.00 -4.97 9.63
N ILE A 226 -16.69 -4.96 10.92
CA ILE A 226 -16.59 -3.74 11.73
C ILE A 226 -15.13 -3.33 11.85
N PHE A 227 -14.86 -2.03 11.70
CA PHE A 227 -13.53 -1.46 11.85
C PHE A 227 -13.37 -0.93 13.29
N GLY A 228 -12.35 -1.44 13.98
CA GLY A 228 -11.99 -0.99 15.33
C GLY A 228 -11.13 0.29 15.31
N ILE A 229 -10.83 0.81 16.49
CA ILE A 229 -10.01 2.02 16.65
C ILE A 229 -8.57 1.85 16.16
N HIS A 230 -8.08 0.63 16.05
CA HIS A 230 -6.75 0.30 15.51
C HIS A 230 -6.76 -0.03 14.01
N ASN A 231 -7.86 0.24 13.30
CA ASN A 231 -7.93 0.02 11.86
C ASN A 231 -7.02 1.01 11.12
N THR A 232 -6.14 0.49 10.25
CA THR A 232 -5.15 1.29 9.52
C THR A 232 -5.74 2.28 8.52
N PHE A 233 -7.01 2.12 8.11
CA PHE A 233 -7.66 3.00 7.15
C PHE A 233 -8.38 4.17 7.79
N VAL A 234 -8.93 3.95 8.98
CA VAL A 234 -9.83 4.92 9.61
C VAL A 234 -9.50 5.22 11.07
N GLY A 235 -8.78 4.34 11.76
CA GLY A 235 -8.52 4.46 13.21
C GLY A 235 -7.84 5.78 13.55
N GLN A 236 -6.71 6.07 12.91
CA GLN A 236 -5.95 7.30 13.13
C GLN A 236 -6.79 8.55 12.85
N ILE A 237 -7.40 8.66 11.67
CA ILE A 237 -8.11 9.89 11.28
C ILE A 237 -9.38 10.11 12.12
N LEU A 238 -10.19 9.07 12.38
CA LEU A 238 -11.46 9.24 13.07
C LEU A 238 -11.30 9.39 14.59
N TYR A 239 -10.50 8.52 15.21
CA TYR A 239 -10.49 8.43 16.67
C TYR A 239 -9.30 9.14 17.32
N GLU A 240 -8.10 9.10 16.71
CA GLU A 240 -6.94 9.81 17.26
C GLU A 240 -6.94 11.29 16.85
N ASP A 241 -7.03 11.59 15.56
CA ASP A 241 -6.92 12.94 15.03
C ASP A 241 -8.19 13.76 15.30
N LEU A 242 -9.35 13.30 14.87
CA LEU A 242 -10.62 13.99 15.05
C LEU A 242 -11.18 13.83 16.46
N GLY A 243 -10.81 12.78 17.19
CA GLY A 243 -11.26 12.52 18.56
C GLY A 243 -12.72 12.10 18.63
N LEU A 244 -13.29 11.55 17.54
CA LEU A 244 -14.64 11.01 17.52
C LEU A 244 -14.76 9.81 18.49
N LYS A 245 -15.96 9.55 18.98
CA LYS A 245 -16.22 8.42 19.87
C LYS A 245 -16.55 7.18 19.06
N ALA A 246 -15.92 6.06 19.43
CA ALA A 246 -16.29 4.74 18.89
C ALA A 246 -17.36 4.09 19.77
N PRO A 247 -18.19 3.17 19.23
CA PRO A 247 -18.98 2.25 20.06
C PRO A 247 -18.07 1.40 20.95
N GLY A 248 -18.54 1.05 22.15
CA GLY A 248 -17.73 0.29 23.12
C GLY A 248 -17.22 -1.05 22.55
N PHE A 249 -17.96 -1.66 21.65
CA PHE A 249 -17.52 -2.87 20.94
C PHE A 249 -16.27 -2.61 20.06
N ALA A 250 -16.27 -1.52 19.31
CA ALA A 250 -15.14 -1.15 18.44
C ALA A 250 -13.91 -0.66 19.23
N GLU A 251 -14.12 -0.01 20.38
CA GLU A 251 -13.04 0.39 21.31
C GLU A 251 -12.34 -0.81 21.95
N ALA A 252 -13.08 -1.88 22.24
CA ALA A 252 -12.55 -3.09 22.88
C ALA A 252 -11.79 -4.01 21.93
N MET A 253 -11.85 -3.75 20.61
CA MET A 253 -11.15 -4.58 19.62
C MET A 253 -9.65 -4.37 19.66
N THR A 254 -8.89 -5.46 19.63
CA THR A 254 -7.43 -5.47 19.46
C THR A 254 -7.02 -5.57 18.00
N GLU A 255 -7.88 -6.14 17.16
CA GLU A 255 -7.70 -6.25 15.71
C GLU A 255 -8.22 -4.99 15.01
N GLY A 256 -7.61 -4.65 13.87
CA GLY A 256 -8.06 -3.51 13.05
C GLY A 256 -9.47 -3.70 12.48
N ASN A 257 -9.89 -4.93 12.20
CA ASN A 257 -11.26 -5.27 11.80
C ASN A 257 -11.58 -6.74 12.13
N ILE A 258 -12.86 -7.03 12.37
CA ILE A 258 -13.38 -8.38 12.53
C ILE A 258 -14.72 -8.52 11.80
N VAL A 259 -15.15 -9.75 11.55
CA VAL A 259 -16.52 -10.03 11.09
C VAL A 259 -17.48 -9.87 12.26
N LEU A 260 -18.45 -8.98 12.12
CA LEU A 260 -19.50 -8.75 13.12
C LEU A 260 -20.48 -9.91 13.12
N SER A 261 -20.65 -10.57 14.27
CA SER A 261 -21.65 -11.62 14.40
C SER A 261 -23.07 -11.05 14.44
N LYS A 262 -24.06 -11.82 14.01
CA LYS A 262 -25.47 -11.40 14.05
C LYS A 262 -25.95 -11.12 15.45
N GLU A 263 -25.44 -11.84 16.42
CA GLU A 263 -25.77 -11.70 17.84
C GLU A 263 -25.27 -10.38 18.41
N ALA A 264 -24.15 -9.87 17.89
CA ALA A 264 -23.56 -8.58 18.33
C ALA A 264 -24.23 -7.35 17.68
N ILE A 265 -24.97 -7.51 16.59
CA ILE A 265 -25.62 -6.36 15.89
C ILE A 265 -26.53 -5.56 16.84
N PRO A 266 -27.44 -6.17 17.63
CA PRO A 266 -28.32 -5.40 18.52
C PRO A 266 -27.61 -4.69 19.67
N GLU A 267 -26.36 -5.11 19.99
CA GLU A 267 -25.53 -4.51 21.03
C GLU A 267 -24.65 -3.36 20.51
N LEU A 268 -24.68 -3.12 19.19
CA LEU A 268 -23.92 -2.06 18.56
C LEU A 268 -24.55 -0.70 18.90
N ASP A 269 -23.95 0.02 19.84
CA ASP A 269 -24.38 1.32 20.34
C ASP A 269 -23.83 2.48 19.48
N ALA A 270 -23.96 2.37 18.15
CA ALA A 270 -23.53 3.36 17.18
C ALA A 270 -24.66 4.35 16.86
N ASP A 271 -24.38 5.65 16.99
CA ASP A 271 -25.29 6.74 16.58
C ASP A 271 -25.16 7.05 15.10
N HIS A 272 -23.98 6.84 14.53
CA HIS A 272 -23.62 7.03 13.13
C HIS A 272 -22.88 5.84 12.57
N ILE A 273 -23.25 5.41 11.36
CA ILE A 273 -22.58 4.33 10.63
C ILE A 273 -22.14 4.85 9.26
N ILE A 274 -20.84 4.86 9.03
CA ILE A 274 -20.27 4.97 7.68
C ILE A 274 -20.24 3.55 7.10
N LEU A 275 -20.84 3.35 5.93
CA LEU A 275 -20.95 2.04 5.32
C LEU A 275 -20.31 2.03 3.94
N LEU A 276 -19.39 1.08 3.71
CA LEU A 276 -18.73 0.89 2.41
C LEU A 276 -18.92 -0.54 1.89
N PRO A 277 -18.99 -0.74 0.55
CA PRO A 277 -19.00 -2.07 -0.02
C PRO A 277 -17.60 -2.67 0.01
N SER A 278 -17.47 -4.00 0.10
CA SER A 278 -16.18 -4.68 0.00
C SER A 278 -15.59 -4.57 -1.40
N ASN A 279 -16.44 -4.63 -2.42
CA ASN A 279 -16.06 -4.53 -3.83
C ASN A 279 -17.06 -3.66 -4.59
N GLY A 280 -16.59 -3.06 -5.68
CA GLY A 280 -17.43 -2.25 -6.56
C GLY A 280 -17.97 -0.97 -5.89
N THR A 281 -19.11 -0.50 -6.38
CA THR A 281 -19.79 0.71 -5.92
C THR A 281 -21.22 0.41 -5.43
N TRP A 282 -21.88 1.38 -4.81
CA TRP A 282 -23.29 1.26 -4.42
C TRP A 282 -24.27 1.27 -5.59
N GLU A 283 -23.81 1.65 -6.79
CA GLU A 283 -24.61 1.63 -8.03
C GLU A 283 -24.73 0.21 -8.61
N GLU A 284 -23.87 -0.71 -8.21
CA GLU A 284 -23.98 -2.11 -8.59
C GLU A 284 -25.21 -2.76 -7.96
N GLU A 285 -26.01 -3.45 -8.77
CA GLU A 285 -27.29 -4.06 -8.36
C GLU A 285 -27.15 -4.94 -7.12
N SER A 286 -26.08 -5.72 -7.03
CA SER A 286 -25.82 -6.61 -5.87
C SER A 286 -25.59 -5.83 -4.58
N ASN A 287 -24.82 -4.74 -4.62
CA ASN A 287 -24.52 -3.91 -3.47
C ASN A 287 -25.76 -3.09 -3.05
N ALA A 288 -26.46 -2.48 -4.03
CA ALA A 288 -27.69 -1.74 -3.79
C ALA A 288 -28.76 -2.63 -3.13
N LYS A 289 -28.95 -3.83 -3.65
CA LYS A 289 -29.91 -4.79 -3.09
C LYS A 289 -29.53 -5.20 -1.67
N ALA A 290 -28.26 -5.51 -1.42
CA ALA A 290 -27.81 -5.91 -0.09
C ALA A 290 -27.97 -4.77 0.94
N LEU A 291 -27.76 -3.51 0.52
CA LEU A 291 -28.03 -2.34 1.36
C LEU A 291 -29.51 -2.22 1.75
N GLU A 292 -30.42 -2.40 0.79
CA GLU A 292 -31.87 -2.38 1.07
C GLU A 292 -32.30 -3.56 1.95
N GLU A 293 -31.74 -4.76 1.73
CA GLU A 293 -31.96 -5.91 2.62
C GLU A 293 -31.48 -5.64 4.05
N MET A 294 -30.29 -5.02 4.21
CA MET A 294 -29.77 -4.61 5.51
C MET A 294 -30.68 -3.59 6.20
N LYS A 295 -31.18 -2.58 5.48
CA LYS A 295 -32.11 -1.59 6.01
C LYS A 295 -33.45 -2.21 6.44
N ALA A 296 -33.90 -3.26 5.76
CA ALA A 296 -35.16 -3.95 6.07
C ALA A 296 -35.01 -5.00 7.20
N ASP A 297 -33.77 -5.38 7.57
CA ASP A 297 -33.54 -6.39 8.60
C ASP A 297 -33.83 -5.83 10.00
N ARG A 298 -34.65 -6.57 10.78
CA ARG A 298 -35.07 -6.18 12.13
C ARG A 298 -33.91 -6.07 13.13
N LEU A 299 -32.83 -6.82 12.94
CA LEU A 299 -31.66 -6.72 13.81
C LEU A 299 -31.03 -5.33 13.67
N TRP A 300 -30.82 -4.89 12.44
CA TRP A 300 -30.24 -3.57 12.15
C TRP A 300 -31.18 -2.43 12.56
N GLN A 301 -32.47 -2.57 12.39
CA GLN A 301 -33.46 -1.55 12.79
C GLN A 301 -33.47 -1.27 14.30
N ASN A 302 -32.82 -2.11 15.12
CA ASN A 302 -32.65 -1.85 16.55
C ASN A 302 -31.41 -1.01 16.88
N VAL A 303 -30.47 -0.86 15.96
CA VAL A 303 -29.26 -0.03 16.12
C VAL A 303 -29.66 1.45 16.06
N PRO A 304 -29.16 2.34 16.96
CA PRO A 304 -29.50 3.76 16.99
C PRO A 304 -29.34 4.45 15.63
N ALA A 305 -28.23 4.23 14.92
CA ALA A 305 -27.98 4.80 13.61
C ALA A 305 -29.08 4.46 12.59
N PHE A 306 -29.59 3.24 12.57
CA PHE A 306 -30.69 2.85 11.66
C PHE A 306 -32.01 3.50 12.05
N LYS A 307 -32.33 3.58 13.36
CA LYS A 307 -33.55 4.24 13.85
C LYS A 307 -33.60 5.70 13.46
N ASN A 308 -32.46 6.38 13.46
CA ASN A 308 -32.33 7.81 13.24
C ASN A 308 -32.04 8.16 11.76
N GLY A 309 -31.82 7.16 10.90
CA GLY A 309 -31.45 7.37 9.49
C GLY A 309 -30.00 7.83 9.30
N HIS A 310 -29.13 7.59 10.27
CA HIS A 310 -27.73 7.99 10.28
C HIS A 310 -26.81 6.87 9.74
N VAL A 311 -27.22 6.22 8.65
CA VAL A 311 -26.42 5.22 7.93
C VAL A 311 -26.02 5.81 6.60
N TYR A 312 -24.74 6.00 6.38
CA TYR A 312 -24.15 6.76 5.29
C TYR A 312 -23.36 5.85 4.36
N PRO A 313 -23.92 5.43 3.22
CA PRO A 313 -23.17 4.78 2.16
C PRO A 313 -22.13 5.73 1.57
N VAL A 314 -20.86 5.30 1.54
CA VAL A 314 -19.75 6.10 1.03
C VAL A 314 -18.97 5.35 -0.06
N GLU A 315 -18.12 6.09 -0.79
CA GLU A 315 -17.28 5.51 -1.80
C GLU A 315 -16.11 4.73 -1.15
N ARG A 316 -15.92 3.50 -1.60
CA ARG A 316 -14.94 2.56 -1.04
C ARG A 316 -13.50 3.03 -1.24
N SER A 317 -13.14 3.58 -2.40
CA SER A 317 -11.74 3.68 -2.84
C SER A 317 -10.86 4.50 -1.88
N TYR A 318 -11.37 5.60 -1.31
CA TYR A 318 -10.62 6.39 -0.32
C TYR A 318 -10.94 6.05 1.14
N TRP A 319 -12.05 5.37 1.43
CA TRP A 319 -12.34 4.91 2.80
C TRP A 319 -11.53 3.65 3.19
N GLN A 320 -10.89 2.98 2.22
CA GLN A 320 -10.02 1.81 2.47
C GLN A 320 -8.52 2.13 2.36
N THR A 321 -8.12 3.33 2.72
CA THR A 321 -6.71 3.71 2.86
C THR A 321 -6.56 4.82 3.89
N GLY A 322 -5.44 4.84 4.62
CA GLY A 322 -5.11 5.89 5.60
C GLY A 322 -4.27 7.03 5.03
N ALA A 323 -4.12 7.13 3.70
CA ALA A 323 -3.23 8.10 3.09
C ALA A 323 -3.78 9.53 3.08
N ILE A 324 -2.91 10.51 2.84
CA ILE A 324 -3.17 11.96 3.04
C ILE A 324 -4.33 12.48 2.19
N THR A 325 -4.32 12.22 0.87
CA THR A 325 -5.36 12.70 -0.05
C THR A 325 -6.70 12.03 0.27
N ALA A 326 -6.67 10.72 0.52
CA ALA A 326 -7.84 9.96 0.91
C ALA A 326 -8.45 10.46 2.22
N ASN A 327 -7.63 10.76 3.21
CA ASN A 327 -8.09 11.35 4.48
C ASN A 327 -8.73 12.73 4.24
N GLY A 328 -8.18 13.55 3.33
CA GLY A 328 -8.80 14.80 2.92
C GLY A 328 -10.24 14.61 2.40
N LEU A 329 -10.46 13.60 1.56
CA LEU A 329 -11.82 13.27 1.05
C LEU A 329 -12.74 12.73 2.15
N LYS A 330 -12.23 11.96 3.11
CA LYS A 330 -13.02 11.54 4.29
C LYS A 330 -13.44 12.72 5.14
N LEU A 331 -12.56 13.72 5.33
CA LEU A 331 -12.91 14.96 6.03
C LEU A 331 -14.05 15.71 5.34
N ASP A 332 -14.06 15.76 3.99
CA ASP A 332 -15.16 16.35 3.22
C ASP A 332 -16.47 15.57 3.40
N ASP A 333 -16.40 14.24 3.34
CA ASP A 333 -17.57 13.40 3.59
C ASP A 333 -18.13 13.59 5.00
N LEU A 334 -17.28 13.59 6.02
CA LEU A 334 -17.69 13.74 7.41
C LEU A 334 -18.39 15.09 7.64
N LEU A 335 -17.85 16.17 7.09
CA LEU A 335 -18.53 17.49 7.17
C LEU A 335 -19.88 17.47 6.47
N ARG A 336 -19.96 16.95 5.26
CA ARG A 336 -21.19 16.88 4.46
C ARG A 336 -22.26 16.01 5.14
N LEU A 337 -21.87 14.92 5.80
CA LEU A 337 -22.79 13.94 6.37
C LEU A 337 -23.20 14.26 7.81
N LEU A 338 -22.29 14.81 8.61
CA LEU A 338 -22.49 14.97 10.05
C LEU A 338 -22.61 16.43 10.50
N ALA A 339 -22.17 17.40 9.68
CA ALA A 339 -22.23 18.84 9.98
C ALA A 339 -22.68 19.63 8.73
N PRO A 340 -23.89 19.31 8.13
CA PRO A 340 -24.34 19.89 6.87
C PRO A 340 -24.66 21.40 6.97
#